data_12f0551c844386c6584edca85c08eb72
#
_entry.id   12f0551c844386c6584edca85c08eb72
#
_cell.length_a   1.000
_cell.length_b   1.000
_cell.length_c   1.000
_cell.angle_alpha   90.00
_cell.angle_beta   90.00
_cell.angle_gamma   90.00
#
_symmetry.space_group_name_H-M   'P 1'
#
loop_
_entity.id
_entity.type
_entity.pdbx_description
1 polymer ?
#
loop_
_entity_poly.entity_id
_entity_poly.type
_entity_poly.pdbx_seq_one_letter_code
_entity_poly.pdbx_strand_id
1 'polypeptide(L)'
;DRGNMAAAYRKVDTIIPRPDQLGIPEAVVQLYKKKRGLVLVTGPTGSGKSTTLASIINKANENLTDHIITLEDPIEYIHKHKKSVVNQREVGMDTLSYANALRAALREDPDIILVGEMRDLETISTAITAAETGHLVFSTLHTIGAASTIDRIIDVFPTHQQQQTRIQLAMILEGVISQALIPTADGNGRVAAFEVMLASPAIRSLIREQKNHQIQSTIQTSRAQGMITLDDYILDLYKSGRITRDMALVYAQDQVAMKKQM
;
A
#
# COMPACT_ATOMS: atom_id res chain seq x y z
N ASP A 1 33.03 -15.07 3.68
CA ASP A 1 32.75 -16.00 4.74
C ASP A 1 33.99 -16.88 4.96
N ARG A 2 34.39 -17.05 6.22
CA ARG A 2 35.59 -17.82 6.64
C ARG A 2 36.89 -17.43 5.92
N GLY A 3 37.10 -16.13 5.70
CA GLY A 3 38.27 -15.59 5.01
C GLY A 3 38.14 -15.54 3.48
N ASN A 4 37.05 -16.04 2.90
CA ASN A 4 36.75 -15.92 1.48
C ASN A 4 35.86 -14.72 1.19
N MET A 5 36.07 -14.05 0.06
CA MET A 5 35.16 -13.02 -0.42
C MET A 5 33.86 -13.66 -0.93
N ALA A 6 32.73 -13.11 -0.49
CA ALA A 6 31.41 -13.50 -0.98
C ALA A 6 30.65 -12.23 -1.36
N ALA A 7 29.82 -12.31 -2.40
CA ALA A 7 28.99 -11.20 -2.82
C ALA A 7 27.58 -11.72 -3.16
N ALA A 8 26.56 -10.97 -2.76
CA ALA A 8 25.18 -11.18 -3.16
C ALA A 8 24.75 -9.98 -4.03
N TYR A 9 24.26 -10.27 -5.23
CA TYR A 9 23.79 -9.25 -6.15
C TYR A 9 22.28 -9.35 -6.32
N ARG A 10 21.59 -8.22 -6.19
CA ARG A 10 20.17 -8.09 -6.56
C ARG A 10 20.08 -7.17 -7.77
N LYS A 11 19.51 -7.68 -8.86
CA LYS A 11 19.23 -6.85 -10.03
C LYS A 11 18.12 -5.87 -9.69
N VAL A 12 18.33 -4.60 -9.99
CA VAL A 12 17.29 -3.56 -9.93
C VAL A 12 16.59 -3.50 -11.27
N ASP A 13 15.26 -3.63 -11.28
CA ASP A 13 14.50 -3.63 -12.53
C ASP A 13 14.21 -2.21 -13.03
N THR A 14 14.45 -2.03 -14.33
CA THR A 14 14.14 -0.77 -15.05
C THR A 14 12.82 -0.84 -15.81
N ILE A 15 12.24 -2.03 -15.92
CA ILE A 15 10.93 -2.26 -16.56
C ILE A 15 9.90 -2.37 -15.46
N ILE A 16 9.06 -1.34 -15.34
CA ILE A 16 7.99 -1.29 -14.36
C ILE A 16 6.73 -1.87 -15.01
N PRO A 17 6.13 -2.94 -14.44
CA PRO A 17 4.91 -3.52 -14.98
C PRO A 17 3.75 -2.51 -14.93
N ARG A 18 2.87 -2.54 -15.92
CA ARG A 18 1.66 -1.71 -15.93
C ARG A 18 0.62 -2.27 -14.94
N PRO A 19 -0.27 -1.40 -14.41
CA PRO A 19 -1.31 -1.83 -13.47
C PRO A 19 -2.20 -2.96 -13.99
N ASP A 20 -2.55 -2.94 -15.29
CA ASP A 20 -3.36 -3.97 -15.94
C ASP A 20 -2.67 -5.35 -15.96
N GLN A 21 -1.36 -5.38 -16.17
CA GLN A 21 -0.56 -6.61 -16.14
C GLN A 21 -0.50 -7.23 -14.73
N LEU A 22 -0.55 -6.40 -13.69
CA LEU A 22 -0.55 -6.83 -12.30
C LEU A 22 -1.95 -7.15 -11.76
N GLY A 23 -3.00 -6.87 -12.53
CA GLY A 23 -4.38 -7.02 -12.10
C GLY A 23 -4.79 -6.05 -10.99
N ILE A 24 -4.13 -4.89 -10.89
CA ILE A 24 -4.47 -3.88 -9.89
C ILE A 24 -5.86 -3.31 -10.21
N PRO A 25 -6.81 -3.33 -9.24
CA PRO A 25 -8.14 -2.79 -9.46
C PRO A 25 -8.11 -1.31 -9.86
N GLU A 26 -8.97 -0.92 -10.81
CA GLU A 26 -8.99 0.45 -11.34
C GLU A 26 -9.21 1.49 -10.24
N ALA A 27 -10.03 1.20 -9.23
CA ALA A 27 -10.25 2.08 -8.09
C ALA A 27 -8.95 2.38 -7.33
N VAL A 28 -8.03 1.42 -7.25
CA VAL A 28 -6.71 1.59 -6.65
C VAL A 28 -5.80 2.41 -7.57
N VAL A 29 -5.81 2.11 -8.87
CA VAL A 29 -5.02 2.87 -9.84
C VAL A 29 -5.38 4.34 -9.79
N GLN A 30 -6.66 4.69 -9.73
CA GLN A 30 -7.12 6.09 -9.73
C GLN A 30 -6.67 6.91 -8.49
N LEU A 31 -6.14 6.28 -7.44
CA LEU A 31 -5.65 6.98 -6.25
C LEU A 31 -4.48 7.93 -6.56
N TYR A 32 -3.70 7.68 -7.62
CA TYR A 32 -2.63 8.61 -8.01
C TYR A 32 -3.13 10.01 -8.40
N LYS A 33 -4.42 10.18 -8.71
CA LYS A 33 -5.03 11.46 -9.08
C LYS A 33 -5.45 12.32 -7.88
N LYS A 34 -5.37 11.76 -6.67
CA LYS A 34 -5.65 12.53 -5.46
C LYS A 34 -4.62 13.63 -5.30
N LYS A 35 -5.05 14.80 -4.86
CA LYS A 35 -4.15 15.94 -4.68
C LYS A 35 -3.39 15.88 -3.37
N ARG A 36 -3.94 15.20 -2.37
CA ARG A 36 -3.34 15.03 -1.04
C ARG A 36 -3.97 13.85 -0.33
N GLY A 37 -3.35 13.41 0.74
CA GLY A 37 -3.84 12.35 1.61
C GLY A 37 -2.85 11.20 1.72
N LEU A 38 -3.26 10.15 2.40
CA LEU A 38 -2.45 8.97 2.69
C LEU A 38 -3.05 7.74 2.03
N VAL A 39 -2.25 7.04 1.24
CA VAL A 39 -2.59 5.75 0.62
C VAL A 39 -1.63 4.70 1.13
N LEU A 40 -2.16 3.59 1.63
CA LEU A 40 -1.39 2.52 2.22
C LEU A 40 -1.52 1.23 1.40
N VAL A 41 -0.38 0.63 1.04
CA VAL A 41 -0.34 -0.72 0.46
C VAL A 41 0.27 -1.66 1.49
N THR A 42 -0.49 -2.66 1.92
CA THR A 42 -0.13 -3.51 3.05
C THR A 42 -0.10 -4.99 2.67
N GLY A 43 0.48 -5.81 3.53
CA GLY A 43 0.60 -7.25 3.33
C GLY A 43 1.97 -7.78 3.74
N PRO A 44 2.15 -9.10 3.81
CA PRO A 44 3.39 -9.72 4.23
C PRO A 44 4.56 -9.39 3.28
N THR A 45 5.78 -9.69 3.72
CA THR A 45 6.95 -9.63 2.85
C THR A 45 6.76 -10.54 1.63
N GLY A 46 7.11 -10.03 0.45
CA GLY A 46 6.95 -10.77 -0.80
C GLY A 46 5.53 -10.78 -1.37
N SER A 47 4.58 -10.00 -0.83
CA SER A 47 3.23 -9.87 -1.39
C SER A 47 3.14 -8.96 -2.62
N GLY A 48 4.24 -8.31 -3.04
CA GLY A 48 4.30 -7.47 -4.24
C GLY A 48 3.98 -6.00 -4.01
N LYS A 49 4.03 -5.50 -2.76
CA LYS A 49 3.74 -4.10 -2.41
C LYS A 49 4.56 -3.10 -3.21
N SER A 50 5.89 -3.28 -3.24
CA SER A 50 6.81 -2.39 -3.97
C SER A 50 6.50 -2.36 -5.46
N THR A 51 6.21 -3.52 -6.06
CA THR A 51 5.82 -3.61 -7.48
C THR A 51 4.52 -2.87 -7.76
N THR A 52 3.51 -3.03 -6.90
CA THR A 52 2.23 -2.32 -7.00
C THR A 52 2.43 -0.81 -6.89
N LEU A 53 3.20 -0.35 -5.89
CA LEU A 53 3.49 1.08 -5.72
C LEU A 53 4.31 1.63 -6.88
N ALA A 54 5.36 0.94 -7.33
CA ALA A 54 6.13 1.35 -8.49
C ALA A 54 5.24 1.52 -9.74
N SER A 55 4.29 0.60 -9.95
CA SER A 55 3.33 0.66 -11.05
C SER A 55 2.41 1.89 -10.95
N ILE A 56 1.90 2.20 -9.76
CA ILE A 56 1.06 3.39 -9.51
C ILE A 56 1.86 4.68 -9.67
N ILE A 57 3.07 4.75 -9.12
CA ILE A 57 3.97 5.90 -9.25
C ILE A 57 4.35 6.13 -10.72
N ASN A 58 4.65 5.04 -11.46
CA ASN A 58 4.93 5.16 -12.88
C ASN A 58 3.70 5.67 -13.67
N LYS A 59 2.49 5.28 -13.26
CA LYS A 59 1.25 5.79 -13.86
C LYS A 59 1.06 7.29 -13.59
N ALA A 60 1.39 7.77 -12.38
CA ALA A 60 1.44 9.20 -12.06
C ALA A 60 2.47 9.92 -12.94
N ASN A 61 3.70 9.41 -13.00
CA ASN A 61 4.80 9.95 -13.80
C ASN A 61 4.47 10.06 -15.30
N GLU A 62 3.64 9.17 -15.85
CA GLU A 62 3.19 9.20 -17.24
C GLU A 62 2.08 10.23 -17.51
N ASN A 63 1.28 10.56 -16.52
CA ASN A 63 0.04 11.30 -16.74
C ASN A 63 0.01 12.68 -16.09
N LEU A 64 0.77 12.90 -15.02
CA LEU A 64 0.84 14.15 -14.27
C LEU A 64 2.14 14.90 -14.57
N THR A 65 2.15 16.20 -14.25
CA THR A 65 3.33 17.09 -14.35
C THR A 65 3.83 17.46 -12.95
N ASP A 66 3.85 16.49 -12.08
CA ASP A 66 4.08 16.62 -10.64
C ASP A 66 5.56 16.37 -10.29
N HIS A 67 6.01 16.84 -9.14
CA HIS A 67 7.27 16.45 -8.54
C HIS A 67 7.02 15.25 -7.60
N ILE A 68 7.64 14.12 -7.92
CA ILE A 68 7.51 12.85 -7.19
C ILE A 68 8.83 12.57 -6.49
N ILE A 69 8.79 12.35 -5.17
CA ILE A 69 9.94 11.93 -4.38
C ILE A 69 9.69 10.53 -3.83
N THR A 70 10.63 9.60 -4.04
CA THR A 70 10.57 8.28 -3.41
C THR A 70 11.70 8.12 -2.39
N LEU A 71 11.36 7.52 -1.26
CA LEU A 71 12.26 7.20 -0.15
C LEU A 71 12.17 5.69 0.06
N GLU A 72 13.27 4.95 -0.22
CA GLU A 72 13.24 3.48 -0.33
C GLU A 72 14.43 2.82 0.42
N ASP A 73 14.30 1.55 0.76
CA ASP A 73 15.35 0.77 1.45
C ASP A 73 15.27 -0.73 1.06
N PRO A 74 15.99 -1.15 0.00
CA PRO A 74 16.62 -0.37 -1.06
C PRO A 74 15.64 0.05 -2.18
N ILE A 75 16.12 0.79 -3.20
CA ILE A 75 15.39 1.06 -4.45
C ILE A 75 15.22 -0.27 -5.22
N GLU A 76 13.97 -0.67 -5.47
CA GLU A 76 13.65 -1.90 -6.21
C GLU A 76 13.40 -1.64 -7.71
N TYR A 77 12.89 -0.46 -8.08
CA TYR A 77 12.60 -0.05 -9.45
C TYR A 77 13.16 1.35 -9.73
N ILE A 78 13.78 1.51 -10.88
CA ILE A 78 14.29 2.83 -11.31
C ILE A 78 13.25 3.53 -12.17
N HIS A 79 12.80 4.69 -11.73
CA HIS A 79 11.89 5.57 -12.46
C HIS A 79 12.65 6.56 -13.33
N LYS A 80 12.44 6.54 -14.63
CA LYS A 80 12.90 7.61 -15.52
C LYS A 80 11.91 8.76 -15.47
N HIS A 81 12.39 10.01 -15.56
CA HIS A 81 11.52 11.16 -15.75
C HIS A 81 10.67 11.00 -17.01
N LYS A 82 9.37 11.28 -16.92
CA LYS A 82 8.43 11.30 -18.05
C LYS A 82 7.75 12.67 -18.10
N LYS A 83 6.44 12.74 -17.78
CA LYS A 83 5.78 14.04 -17.61
C LYS A 83 6.11 14.68 -16.26
N SER A 84 6.28 13.84 -15.24
CA SER A 84 6.70 14.26 -13.91
C SER A 84 8.22 14.19 -13.73
N VAL A 85 8.74 14.93 -12.77
CA VAL A 85 10.10 14.78 -12.27
C VAL A 85 10.07 13.76 -11.13
N VAL A 86 10.93 12.73 -11.18
CA VAL A 86 11.02 11.70 -10.15
C VAL A 86 12.40 11.70 -9.53
N ASN A 87 12.50 11.99 -8.24
CA ASN A 87 13.73 11.90 -7.47
C ASN A 87 13.62 10.73 -6.49
N GLN A 88 14.55 9.77 -6.58
CA GLN A 88 14.58 8.59 -5.70
C GLN A 88 15.75 8.71 -4.74
N ARG A 89 15.52 8.36 -3.47
CA ARG A 89 16.52 8.35 -2.40
C ARG A 89 16.52 7.02 -1.69
N GLU A 90 17.70 6.45 -1.53
CA GLU A 90 17.91 5.20 -0.82
C GLU A 90 18.42 5.46 0.60
N VAL A 91 17.78 4.83 1.58
CA VAL A 91 18.22 4.86 2.98
C VAL A 91 19.57 4.14 3.10
N GLY A 92 20.50 4.74 3.80
CA GLY A 92 21.87 4.24 3.94
C GLY A 92 22.84 4.71 2.85
N MET A 93 22.32 5.13 1.69
CA MET A 93 23.15 5.70 0.60
C MET A 93 22.97 7.22 0.49
N ASP A 94 21.73 7.68 0.31
CA ASP A 94 21.40 9.09 0.05
C ASP A 94 20.89 9.80 1.31
N THR A 95 20.43 9.05 2.30
CA THR A 95 19.85 9.56 3.55
C THR A 95 20.08 8.58 4.71
N LEU A 96 20.06 9.09 5.94
CA LEU A 96 20.31 8.28 7.14
C LEU A 96 19.08 7.52 7.63
N SER A 97 17.87 8.00 7.33
CA SER A 97 16.60 7.37 7.77
C SER A 97 15.42 7.89 6.96
N TYR A 98 14.31 7.16 7.00
CA TYR A 98 13.04 7.60 6.42
C TYR A 98 12.56 8.94 6.99
N ALA A 99 12.63 9.11 8.32
CA ALA A 99 12.18 10.34 8.97
C ALA A 99 13.01 11.55 8.53
N ASN A 100 14.34 11.42 8.42
CA ASN A 100 15.22 12.48 7.93
C ASN A 100 14.94 12.82 6.48
N ALA A 101 14.82 11.80 5.63
CA ALA A 101 14.53 11.97 4.22
C ALA A 101 13.18 12.66 3.99
N LEU A 102 12.14 12.24 4.73
CA LEU A 102 10.80 12.79 4.60
C LEU A 102 10.74 14.26 5.05
N ARG A 103 11.40 14.61 6.16
CA ARG A 103 11.54 16.03 6.57
C ARG A 103 12.27 16.90 5.55
N ALA A 104 13.28 16.36 4.89
CA ALA A 104 13.97 17.07 3.82
C ALA A 104 13.08 17.21 2.58
N ALA A 105 12.41 16.14 2.18
CA ALA A 105 11.50 16.12 1.04
C ALA A 105 10.41 17.20 1.13
N LEU A 106 9.83 17.43 2.31
CA LEU A 106 8.81 18.48 2.54
C LEU A 106 9.27 19.92 2.24
N ARG A 107 10.57 20.14 2.02
CA ARG A 107 11.16 21.45 1.64
C ARG A 107 11.48 21.54 0.15
N GLU A 108 11.17 20.51 -0.62
CA GLU A 108 11.50 20.40 -2.04
C GLU A 108 10.27 20.56 -2.93
N ASP A 109 9.13 21.00 -2.34
CA ASP A 109 7.86 21.22 -3.04
C ASP A 109 7.40 19.96 -3.83
N PRO A 110 7.31 18.78 -3.18
CA PRO A 110 6.82 17.58 -3.84
C PRO A 110 5.29 17.56 -3.86
N ASP A 111 4.71 17.06 -4.95
CA ASP A 111 3.29 16.76 -5.03
C ASP A 111 2.98 15.36 -4.48
N ILE A 112 3.85 14.39 -4.81
CA ILE A 112 3.70 12.98 -4.44
C ILE A 112 4.96 12.51 -3.71
N ILE A 113 4.77 11.86 -2.57
CA ILE A 113 5.85 11.26 -1.79
C ILE A 113 5.57 9.76 -1.62
N LEU A 114 6.52 8.91 -2.01
CA LEU A 114 6.54 7.49 -1.65
C LEU A 114 7.48 7.28 -0.47
N VAL A 115 6.95 6.80 0.65
CA VAL A 115 7.72 6.32 1.79
C VAL A 115 7.69 4.80 1.78
N GLY A 116 8.82 4.17 1.52
CA GLY A 116 8.92 2.71 1.30
C GLY A 116 8.23 1.90 2.39
N GLU A 117 8.44 2.28 3.65
CA GLU A 117 7.69 1.71 4.76
C GLU A 117 7.62 2.65 5.98
N MET A 118 6.54 2.48 6.77
CA MET A 118 6.34 3.20 8.03
C MET A 118 6.43 2.21 9.20
N ARG A 119 7.59 2.16 9.88
CA ARG A 119 7.85 1.23 11.00
C ARG A 119 7.77 1.89 12.36
N ASP A 120 8.17 3.13 12.47
CA ASP A 120 8.38 3.85 13.72
C ASP A 120 7.49 5.09 13.84
N LEU A 121 7.32 5.56 15.06
CA LEU A 121 6.48 6.71 15.40
C LEU A 121 6.89 7.97 14.64
N GLU A 122 8.18 8.21 14.49
CA GLU A 122 8.68 9.44 13.86
C GLU A 122 8.33 9.49 12.37
N THR A 123 8.56 8.38 11.65
CA THR A 123 8.22 8.24 10.24
C THR A 123 6.71 8.34 10.03
N ILE A 124 5.90 7.64 10.85
CA ILE A 124 4.43 7.68 10.77
C ILE A 124 3.90 9.10 11.03
N SER A 125 4.36 9.75 12.10
CA SER A 125 3.92 11.11 12.44
C SER A 125 4.27 12.11 11.35
N THR A 126 5.47 12.01 10.76
CA THR A 126 5.90 12.90 9.68
C THR A 126 5.09 12.64 8.40
N ALA A 127 4.76 11.38 8.07
CA ALA A 127 3.92 11.04 6.93
C ALA A 127 2.48 11.54 7.08
N ILE A 128 1.90 11.46 8.29
CA ILE A 128 0.59 12.04 8.61
C ILE A 128 0.64 13.56 8.39
N THR A 129 1.64 14.23 8.91
CA THR A 129 1.83 15.69 8.73
C THR A 129 1.97 16.05 7.26
N ALA A 130 2.75 15.31 6.48
CA ALA A 130 2.89 15.52 5.04
C ALA A 130 1.53 15.44 4.32
N ALA A 131 0.74 14.40 4.62
CA ALA A 131 -0.59 14.22 4.04
C ALA A 131 -1.58 15.31 4.46
N GLU A 132 -1.49 15.85 5.68
CA GLU A 132 -2.30 16.98 6.16
C GLU A 132 -1.93 18.30 5.46
N THR A 133 -0.64 18.51 5.21
CA THR A 133 -0.11 19.75 4.65
C THR A 133 -0.16 19.86 3.12
N GLY A 134 -0.81 18.89 2.45
CA GLY A 134 -1.15 19.03 1.04
C GLY A 134 -0.51 18.02 0.10
N HIS A 135 0.31 17.10 0.59
CA HIS A 135 1.01 16.11 -0.23
C HIS A 135 0.20 14.81 -0.36
N LEU A 136 0.30 14.14 -1.49
CA LEU A 136 -0.17 12.78 -1.66
C LEU A 136 0.93 11.80 -1.23
N VAL A 137 0.71 11.11 -0.13
CA VAL A 137 1.69 10.19 0.46
C VAL A 137 1.27 8.75 0.20
N PHE A 138 2.16 7.98 -0.43
CA PHE A 138 2.05 6.53 -0.54
C PHE A 138 3.02 5.86 0.43
N SER A 139 2.58 4.80 1.10
CA SER A 139 3.48 4.04 1.97
C SER A 139 3.07 2.58 2.14
N THR A 140 3.93 1.79 2.80
CA THR A 140 3.64 0.39 3.12
C THR A 140 3.66 0.09 4.61
N LEU A 141 2.90 -0.94 4.99
CA LEU A 141 3.00 -1.64 6.26
C LEU A 141 2.95 -3.16 6.03
N HIS A 142 3.32 -3.94 7.06
CA HIS A 142 3.30 -5.41 7.01
C HIS A 142 2.03 -6.03 7.61
N THR A 143 1.00 -5.24 7.84
CA THR A 143 -0.31 -5.68 8.34
C THR A 143 -1.14 -6.35 7.26
N ILE A 144 -2.09 -7.19 7.65
CA ILE A 144 -3.07 -7.83 6.77
C ILE A 144 -4.44 -7.27 7.13
N GLY A 145 -5.12 -6.66 6.13
CA GLY A 145 -6.43 -6.07 6.29
C GLY A 145 -6.42 -4.60 6.73
N ALA A 146 -7.42 -3.86 6.28
CA ALA A 146 -7.52 -2.41 6.47
C ALA A 146 -7.75 -2.03 7.94
N ALA A 147 -8.62 -2.75 8.65
CA ALA A 147 -8.88 -2.49 10.07
C ALA A 147 -7.62 -2.64 10.92
N SER A 148 -6.89 -3.74 10.76
CA SER A 148 -5.63 -4.01 11.47
C SER A 148 -4.55 -2.98 11.13
N THR A 149 -4.55 -2.48 9.90
CA THR A 149 -3.61 -1.43 9.47
C THR A 149 -3.86 -0.12 10.20
N ILE A 150 -5.13 0.28 10.32
CA ILE A 150 -5.53 1.48 11.04
C ILE A 150 -5.17 1.36 12.52
N ASP A 151 -5.50 0.24 13.16
CA ASP A 151 -5.14 -0.02 14.56
C ASP A 151 -3.63 0.03 14.76
N ARG A 152 -2.84 -0.62 13.88
CA ARG A 152 -1.39 -0.63 13.96
C ARG A 152 -0.77 0.76 13.90
N ILE A 153 -1.29 1.65 13.05
CA ILE A 153 -0.81 3.05 12.98
C ILE A 153 -1.09 3.77 14.30
N ILE A 154 -2.29 3.61 14.82
CA ILE A 154 -2.71 4.31 16.05
C ILE A 154 -1.95 3.82 17.26
N ASP A 155 -1.72 2.50 17.38
CA ASP A 155 -1.08 1.86 18.52
C ASP A 155 0.41 2.23 18.66
N VAL A 156 1.05 2.75 17.61
CA VAL A 156 2.42 3.27 17.68
C VAL A 156 2.50 4.56 18.51
N PHE A 157 1.39 5.32 18.59
CA PHE A 157 1.35 6.58 19.34
C PHE A 157 1.09 6.35 20.83
N PRO A 158 1.67 7.21 21.71
CA PRO A 158 1.33 7.21 23.11
C PRO A 158 -0.17 7.33 23.34
N THR A 159 -0.72 6.66 24.35
CA THR A 159 -2.17 6.55 24.61
C THR A 159 -2.90 7.92 24.61
N HIS A 160 -2.25 8.95 25.17
CA HIS A 160 -2.84 10.29 25.23
C HIS A 160 -2.91 10.99 23.86
N GLN A 161 -2.20 10.52 22.84
CA GLN A 161 -2.20 11.05 21.47
C GLN A 161 -3.11 10.25 20.52
N GLN A 162 -3.47 9.02 20.87
CA GLN A 162 -4.18 8.10 19.97
C GLN A 162 -5.51 8.64 19.46
N GLN A 163 -6.28 9.34 20.32
CA GLN A 163 -7.56 9.91 19.87
C GLN A 163 -7.37 11.02 18.84
N GLN A 164 -6.38 11.87 19.03
CA GLN A 164 -6.04 12.88 18.03
C GLN A 164 -5.55 12.26 16.72
N THR A 165 -4.68 11.26 16.80
CA THR A 165 -4.19 10.52 15.64
C THR A 165 -5.33 9.86 14.85
N ARG A 166 -6.36 9.31 15.53
CA ARG A 166 -7.57 8.78 14.87
C ARG A 166 -8.28 9.83 14.04
N ILE A 167 -8.47 11.01 14.61
CA ILE A 167 -9.14 12.12 13.93
C ILE A 167 -8.34 12.54 12.70
N GLN A 168 -7.03 12.72 12.86
CA GLN A 168 -6.12 13.07 11.75
C GLN A 168 -6.13 11.99 10.67
N LEU A 169 -5.92 10.74 11.04
CA LEU A 169 -5.92 9.61 10.10
C LEU A 169 -7.25 9.51 9.33
N ALA A 170 -8.39 9.67 10.01
CA ALA A 170 -9.69 9.68 9.37
C ALA A 170 -9.87 10.81 8.35
N MET A 171 -9.19 11.96 8.53
CA MET A 171 -9.25 13.08 7.59
C MET A 171 -8.39 12.86 6.36
N ILE A 172 -7.19 12.31 6.54
CA ILE A 172 -6.17 12.22 5.46
C ILE A 172 -6.20 10.91 4.69
N LEU A 173 -6.71 9.82 5.29
CA LEU A 173 -6.68 8.50 4.66
C LEU A 173 -7.53 8.51 3.38
N GLU A 174 -6.95 8.05 2.25
CA GLU A 174 -7.64 7.92 0.97
C GLU A 174 -7.92 6.46 0.62
N GLY A 175 -7.04 5.54 1.02
CA GLY A 175 -7.26 4.11 0.83
C GLY A 175 -6.27 3.24 1.58
N VAL A 176 -6.69 2.02 1.89
CA VAL A 176 -5.83 0.93 2.36
C VAL A 176 -6.04 -0.26 1.43
N ILE A 177 -4.94 -0.70 0.83
CA ILE A 177 -4.91 -1.81 -0.12
C ILE A 177 -4.10 -2.94 0.52
N SER A 178 -4.77 -4.00 0.97
CA SER A 178 -4.06 -5.17 1.49
C SER A 178 -3.88 -6.20 0.39
N GLN A 179 -2.66 -6.73 0.24
CA GLN A 179 -2.26 -7.54 -0.91
C GLN A 179 -1.63 -8.86 -0.49
N ALA A 180 -2.04 -9.93 -1.18
CA ALA A 180 -1.41 -11.25 -1.13
C ALA A 180 -1.06 -11.73 -2.54
N LEU A 181 0.01 -12.54 -2.68
CA LEU A 181 0.35 -13.22 -3.92
C LEU A 181 0.03 -14.71 -3.78
N ILE A 182 -0.85 -15.21 -4.64
CA ILE A 182 -1.36 -16.58 -4.61
C ILE A 182 -0.80 -17.34 -5.84
N PRO A 183 -0.29 -18.57 -5.69
CA PRO A 183 0.10 -19.39 -6.83
C PRO A 183 -1.05 -19.61 -7.82
N THR A 184 -0.77 -19.48 -9.11
CA THR A 184 -1.77 -19.74 -10.15
C THR A 184 -2.11 -21.22 -10.27
N ALA A 185 -3.29 -21.54 -10.81
CA ALA A 185 -3.76 -22.93 -10.93
C ALA A 185 -2.87 -23.78 -11.86
N ASP A 186 -2.21 -23.16 -12.83
CA ASP A 186 -1.25 -23.81 -13.74
C ASP A 186 0.16 -24.02 -13.13
N GLY A 187 0.40 -23.49 -11.93
CA GLY A 187 1.67 -23.58 -11.21
C GLY A 187 2.82 -22.75 -11.79
N ASN A 188 2.58 -21.97 -12.85
CA ASN A 188 3.63 -21.25 -13.57
C ASN A 188 3.86 -19.81 -13.09
N GLY A 189 3.12 -19.35 -12.08
CA GLY A 189 3.25 -17.99 -11.62
C GLY A 189 2.46 -17.70 -10.35
N ARG A 190 2.24 -16.40 -10.11
CA ARG A 190 1.43 -15.90 -8.99
C ARG A 190 0.48 -14.84 -9.48
N VAL A 191 -0.68 -14.75 -8.86
CA VAL A 191 -1.67 -13.71 -9.08
C VAL A 191 -1.86 -12.92 -7.80
N ALA A 192 -1.99 -11.61 -7.91
CA ALA A 192 -2.27 -10.76 -6.77
C ALA A 192 -3.76 -10.83 -6.40
N ALA A 193 -4.04 -10.98 -5.11
CA ALA A 193 -5.35 -10.79 -4.52
C ALA A 193 -5.33 -9.52 -3.65
N PHE A 194 -6.41 -8.75 -3.71
CA PHE A 194 -6.49 -7.45 -3.06
C PHE A 194 -7.69 -7.35 -2.14
N GLU A 195 -7.49 -6.83 -0.93
CA GLU A 195 -8.54 -6.12 -0.21
C GLU A 195 -8.41 -4.65 -0.53
N VAL A 196 -9.50 -4.01 -0.90
CA VAL A 196 -9.53 -2.58 -1.23
C VAL A 196 -10.51 -1.86 -0.32
N MET A 197 -10.02 -1.01 0.55
CA MET A 197 -10.79 -0.07 1.33
C MET A 197 -10.53 1.34 0.82
N LEU A 198 -11.58 2.05 0.40
CA LEU A 198 -11.53 3.47 0.07
C LEU A 198 -12.14 4.28 1.22
N ALA A 199 -11.57 5.45 1.49
CA ALA A 199 -11.99 6.27 2.62
C ALA A 199 -13.30 7.04 2.32
N SER A 200 -14.41 6.32 2.33
CA SER A 200 -15.76 6.89 2.27
C SER A 200 -16.11 7.64 3.57
N PRO A 201 -17.15 8.51 3.58
CA PRO A 201 -17.63 9.15 4.80
C PRO A 201 -17.96 8.15 5.92
N ALA A 202 -18.51 6.98 5.58
CA ALA A 202 -18.79 5.90 6.54
C ALA A 202 -17.50 5.36 7.16
N ILE A 203 -16.48 5.02 6.36
CA ILE A 203 -15.18 4.55 6.85
C ILE A 203 -14.53 5.60 7.75
N ARG A 204 -14.52 6.88 7.33
CA ARG A 204 -13.98 7.98 8.15
C ARG A 204 -14.68 8.11 9.51
N SER A 205 -15.99 7.89 9.57
CA SER A 205 -16.76 7.89 10.83
C SER A 205 -16.37 6.71 11.71
N LEU A 206 -16.29 5.50 11.16
CA LEU A 206 -15.88 4.31 11.91
C LEU A 206 -14.50 4.46 12.54
N ILE A 207 -13.55 5.04 11.82
CA ILE A 207 -12.20 5.30 12.34
C ILE A 207 -12.26 6.27 13.52
N ARG A 208 -12.96 7.41 13.40
CA ARG A 208 -13.10 8.40 14.48
C ARG A 208 -13.75 7.85 15.74
N GLU A 209 -14.76 6.97 15.54
CA GLU A 209 -15.58 6.40 16.61
C GLU A 209 -14.98 5.11 17.22
N GLN A 210 -13.77 4.72 16.82
CA GLN A 210 -13.11 3.47 17.27
C GLN A 210 -13.88 2.18 16.92
N LYS A 211 -14.68 2.23 15.85
CA LYS A 211 -15.50 1.10 15.38
C LYS A 211 -14.83 0.34 14.23
N ASN A 212 -13.49 0.17 14.29
CA ASN A 212 -12.71 -0.44 13.20
C ASN A 212 -13.16 -1.87 12.88
N HIS A 213 -13.74 -2.61 13.87
CA HIS A 213 -14.33 -3.93 13.67
C HIS A 213 -15.50 -3.94 12.66
N GLN A 214 -16.12 -2.80 12.36
CA GLN A 214 -17.20 -2.68 11.37
C GLN A 214 -16.70 -2.34 9.97
N ILE A 215 -15.41 -2.07 9.81
CA ILE A 215 -14.81 -1.71 8.51
C ILE A 215 -15.01 -2.85 7.50
N GLN A 216 -14.77 -4.10 7.91
CA GLN A 216 -14.91 -5.27 7.04
C GLN A 216 -16.30 -5.36 6.39
N SER A 217 -17.37 -5.23 7.19
CA SER A 217 -18.74 -5.25 6.68
C SER A 217 -19.06 -4.06 5.79
N THR A 218 -18.47 -2.90 6.08
CA THR A 218 -18.62 -1.70 5.22
C THR A 218 -17.92 -1.90 3.87
N ILE A 219 -16.73 -2.50 3.83
CA ILE A 219 -16.04 -2.86 2.58
C ILE A 219 -16.93 -3.80 1.76
N GLN A 220 -17.46 -4.86 2.38
CA GLN A 220 -18.28 -5.89 1.72
C GLN A 220 -19.54 -5.29 1.07
N THR A 221 -20.19 -4.34 1.72
CA THR A 221 -21.41 -3.69 1.20
C THR A 221 -21.13 -2.55 0.21
N SER A 222 -19.88 -2.14 0.04
CA SER A 222 -19.47 -0.99 -0.80
C SER A 222 -18.79 -1.42 -2.11
N ARG A 223 -19.07 -2.62 -2.62
CA ARG A 223 -18.46 -3.15 -3.85
C ARG A 223 -18.71 -2.25 -5.07
N ALA A 224 -19.88 -1.64 -5.17
CA ALA A 224 -20.21 -0.69 -6.24
C ALA A 224 -19.30 0.57 -6.24
N GLN A 225 -18.66 0.88 -5.12
CA GLN A 225 -17.69 1.98 -4.99
C GLN A 225 -16.24 1.55 -5.26
N GLY A 226 -16.03 0.30 -5.67
CA GLY A 226 -14.70 -0.28 -5.93
C GLY A 226 -14.02 -0.87 -4.70
N MET A 227 -14.71 -1.00 -3.56
CA MET A 227 -14.21 -1.71 -2.39
C MET A 227 -14.46 -3.22 -2.55
N ILE A 228 -13.55 -4.03 -2.01
CA ILE A 228 -13.68 -5.50 -2.02
C ILE A 228 -12.91 -6.08 -0.84
N THR A 229 -13.45 -7.11 -0.20
CA THR A 229 -12.74 -7.86 0.82
C THR A 229 -11.73 -8.82 0.20
N LEU A 230 -10.71 -9.22 0.94
CA LEU A 230 -9.73 -10.18 0.44
C LEU A 230 -10.38 -11.51 0.06
N ASP A 231 -11.31 -11.99 0.89
CA ASP A 231 -12.00 -13.27 0.68
C ASP A 231 -12.90 -13.23 -0.57
N ASP A 232 -13.62 -12.13 -0.80
CA ASP A 232 -14.43 -11.98 -2.02
C ASP A 232 -13.52 -11.94 -3.27
N TYR A 233 -12.37 -11.27 -3.20
CA TYR A 233 -11.41 -11.25 -4.31
C TYR A 233 -10.83 -12.64 -4.59
N ILE A 234 -10.48 -13.39 -3.54
CA ILE A 234 -10.00 -14.78 -3.64
C ILE A 234 -11.08 -15.67 -4.26
N LEU A 235 -12.33 -15.50 -3.85
CA LEU A 235 -13.46 -16.26 -4.42
C LEU A 235 -13.64 -15.96 -5.91
N ASP A 236 -13.50 -14.70 -6.34
CA ASP A 236 -13.54 -14.31 -7.75
C ASP A 236 -12.39 -14.95 -8.55
N LEU A 237 -11.18 -14.99 -7.98
CA LEU A 237 -10.03 -15.68 -8.60
C LEU A 237 -10.26 -17.19 -8.75
N TYR A 238 -10.86 -17.83 -7.75
CA TYR A 238 -11.21 -19.24 -7.82
C TYR A 238 -12.30 -19.48 -8.88
N LYS A 239 -13.41 -18.74 -8.86
CA LYS A 239 -14.50 -18.87 -9.83
C LYS A 239 -14.08 -18.64 -11.28
N SER A 240 -13.07 -17.78 -11.47
CA SER A 240 -12.47 -17.55 -12.79
C SER A 240 -11.39 -18.59 -13.18
N GLY A 241 -11.15 -19.61 -12.36
CA GLY A 241 -10.16 -20.64 -12.61
C GLY A 241 -8.70 -20.21 -12.52
N ARG A 242 -8.42 -19.02 -11.98
CA ARG A 242 -7.06 -18.50 -11.86
C ARG A 242 -6.25 -19.15 -10.74
N ILE A 243 -6.93 -19.62 -9.69
CA ILE A 243 -6.33 -20.33 -8.54
C ILE A 243 -7.10 -21.62 -8.27
N THR A 244 -6.45 -22.59 -7.63
CA THR A 244 -7.10 -23.84 -7.21
C THR A 244 -7.97 -23.62 -5.97
N ARG A 245 -8.88 -24.58 -5.72
CA ARG A 245 -9.71 -24.61 -4.50
C ARG A 245 -8.86 -24.61 -3.24
N ASP A 246 -7.80 -25.40 -3.22
CA ASP A 246 -6.91 -25.51 -2.06
C ASP A 246 -6.20 -24.18 -1.77
N MET A 247 -5.71 -23.49 -2.83
CA MET A 247 -5.11 -22.17 -2.68
C MET A 247 -6.13 -21.15 -2.15
N ALA A 248 -7.36 -21.16 -2.64
CA ALA A 248 -8.40 -20.28 -2.13
C ALA A 248 -8.67 -20.50 -0.64
N LEU A 249 -8.69 -21.74 -0.17
CA LEU A 249 -8.88 -22.06 1.25
C LEU A 249 -7.66 -21.68 2.12
N VAL A 250 -6.45 -21.88 1.62
CA VAL A 250 -5.20 -21.54 2.36
C VAL A 250 -5.07 -20.03 2.58
N TYR A 251 -5.46 -19.23 1.59
CA TYR A 251 -5.30 -17.78 1.64
C TYR A 251 -6.51 -17.03 2.18
N ALA A 252 -7.67 -17.69 2.33
CA ALA A 252 -8.86 -17.08 2.91
C ALA A 252 -8.67 -16.71 4.39
N GLN A 253 -9.18 -15.55 4.78
CA GLN A 253 -9.22 -15.11 6.18
C GLN A 253 -10.28 -15.89 6.96
N ASP A 254 -11.46 -16.16 6.36
CA ASP A 254 -12.50 -17.03 6.90
C ASP A 254 -12.67 -18.27 6.00
N GLN A 255 -11.93 -19.33 6.33
CA GLN A 255 -11.98 -20.60 5.61
C GLN A 255 -13.36 -21.28 5.68
N VAL A 256 -14.12 -21.05 6.77
CA VAL A 256 -15.44 -21.66 6.95
C VAL A 256 -16.46 -21.00 6.03
N ALA A 257 -16.46 -19.68 5.99
CA ALA A 257 -17.30 -18.93 5.06
C ALA A 257 -16.92 -19.23 3.60
N MET A 258 -15.62 -19.27 3.28
CA MET A 258 -15.10 -19.59 1.95
C MET A 258 -15.60 -20.98 1.47
N LYS A 259 -15.52 -22.03 2.31
CA LYS A 259 -16.00 -23.36 1.97
C LYS A 259 -17.49 -23.42 1.63
N LYS A 260 -18.30 -22.55 2.24
CA LYS A 260 -19.76 -22.52 1.98
C LYS A 260 -20.11 -21.80 0.67
N GLN A 261 -19.22 -20.96 0.15
CA GLN A 261 -19.45 -20.17 -1.05
C GLN A 261 -18.89 -20.80 -2.33
N MET A 262 -18.05 -21.83 -2.18
CA MET A 262 -17.46 -22.66 -3.24
C MET A 262 -18.36 -23.84 -3.61
#